data_3867b36abd94012bd38a3224cc21bd28
#
_entry.id   3867b36abd94012bd38a3224cc21bd28
#
_cell.length_a   1.000
_cell.length_b   1.000
_cell.length_c   1.000
_cell.angle_alpha   90.00
_cell.angle_beta   90.00
_cell.angle_gamma   90.00
#
_symmetry.space_group_name_H-M   'P 1'
#
loop_
_entity.id
_entity.type
_entity.pdbx_description
1 polymer ?
#
loop_
_entity_poly.entity_id
_entity_poly.type
_entity_poly.pdbx_seq_one_letter_code
_entity_poly.pdbx_strand_id
1 'polypeptide(L)'
;MGGFEANLSAKETLENLGFRVSFSEHYLESDMLYSSSIKSRVADLHAAFADDSVDAILATIGGFNSNELLPYLDYDLIAKHPKIICGYPDSTAFLNAIFAKTGNLTYMGPSYSSFKMKEGQDYQSKAWLNATTKSAYDLVPSQEWSSDPWYDPTQPRHFMPTEWKIYNAGKASGTIIGGNLSTFGLLRGTPYAPQVEDYVLFLEQSEEDGYYEFTRNFAGLPSAQSRAYRTIS
;
A
#
# COMPACT_ATOMS: atom_id res chain seq x y z
N MET A 1 11.27 -15.54 -1.22
CA MET A 1 11.78 -14.23 -1.68
C MET A 1 13.22 -14.44 -2.18
N GLY A 2 13.59 -13.80 -3.30
CA GLY A 2 14.99 -13.81 -3.72
C GLY A 2 15.84 -13.06 -2.69
N GLY A 3 17.08 -13.52 -2.49
CA GLY A 3 18.03 -12.85 -1.60
C GLY A 3 18.33 -11.40 -2.03
N PHE A 4 19.25 -10.74 -1.33
CA PHE A 4 19.64 -9.35 -1.58
C PHE A 4 19.93 -9.06 -3.07
N GLU A 5 20.62 -9.95 -3.75
CA GLU A 5 20.95 -9.81 -5.18
C GLU A 5 19.71 -9.75 -6.08
N ALA A 6 18.65 -10.48 -5.74
CA ALA A 6 17.42 -10.48 -6.53
C ALA A 6 16.67 -9.14 -6.46
N ASN A 7 17.01 -8.25 -5.54
CA ASN A 7 16.37 -6.96 -5.35
C ASN A 7 17.23 -5.76 -5.81
N LEU A 8 18.44 -5.98 -6.33
CA LEU A 8 19.34 -4.91 -6.78
C LEU A 8 18.73 -4.08 -7.91
N SER A 9 18.00 -4.70 -8.83
CA SER A 9 17.36 -3.97 -9.94
C SER A 9 16.29 -2.98 -9.46
N ALA A 10 15.60 -3.24 -8.35
CA ALA A 10 14.68 -2.28 -7.74
C ALA A 10 15.43 -1.05 -7.19
N LYS A 11 16.59 -1.29 -6.55
CA LYS A 11 17.45 -0.21 -6.07
C LYS A 11 17.92 0.66 -7.24
N GLU A 12 18.42 0.05 -8.30
CA GLU A 12 18.86 0.78 -9.50
C GLU A 12 17.75 1.62 -10.11
N THR A 13 16.52 1.08 -10.20
CA THR A 13 15.36 1.83 -10.69
C THR A 13 15.09 3.07 -9.84
N LEU A 14 15.07 2.93 -8.52
CA LEU A 14 14.85 4.04 -7.61
C LEU A 14 15.99 5.07 -7.66
N GLU A 15 17.24 4.62 -7.76
CA GLU A 15 18.41 5.50 -7.87
C GLU A 15 18.39 6.28 -9.20
N ASN A 16 17.95 5.66 -10.29
CA ASN A 16 17.73 6.34 -11.58
C ASN A 16 16.59 7.37 -11.53
N LEU A 17 15.63 7.21 -10.61
CA LEU A 17 14.60 8.20 -10.34
C LEU A 17 15.08 9.34 -9.42
N GLY A 18 16.34 9.30 -8.96
CA GLY A 18 16.98 10.34 -8.15
C GLY A 18 16.94 10.10 -6.63
N PHE A 19 16.55 8.93 -6.18
CA PHE A 19 16.53 8.57 -4.75
C PHE A 19 17.84 7.94 -4.31
N ARG A 20 18.20 8.15 -3.06
CA ARG A 20 19.24 7.37 -2.38
C ARG A 20 18.56 6.28 -1.57
N VAL A 21 18.84 5.02 -1.85
CA VAL A 21 18.21 3.87 -1.22
C VAL A 21 19.09 3.32 -0.10
N SER A 22 18.51 3.21 1.09
CA SER A 22 19.08 2.49 2.23
C SER A 22 18.12 1.39 2.69
N PHE A 23 18.63 0.45 3.47
CA PHE A 23 17.84 -0.67 3.99
C PHE A 23 17.87 -0.64 5.51
N SER A 24 16.75 -1.02 6.12
CA SER A 24 16.65 -1.18 7.56
C SER A 24 17.52 -2.34 8.06
N GLU A 25 17.81 -2.35 9.37
CA GLU A 25 18.70 -3.34 9.99
C GLU A 25 18.24 -4.78 9.76
N HIS A 26 16.90 -5.01 9.88
CA HIS A 26 16.32 -6.34 9.80
C HIS A 26 15.75 -6.69 8.42
N TYR A 27 16.11 -5.91 7.39
CA TYR A 27 15.59 -6.04 6.02
C TYR A 27 15.63 -7.46 5.44
N LEU A 28 16.64 -8.26 5.80
CA LEU A 28 16.83 -9.63 5.30
C LEU A 28 16.29 -10.70 6.26
N GLU A 29 15.78 -10.33 7.42
CA GLU A 29 15.18 -11.32 8.32
C GLU A 29 13.95 -11.97 7.69
N SER A 30 13.86 -13.28 7.84
CA SER A 30 12.71 -14.06 7.37
C SER A 30 12.53 -15.29 8.24
N ASP A 31 11.31 -15.51 8.69
CA ASP A 31 10.88 -16.68 9.43
C ASP A 31 10.15 -17.70 8.54
N MET A 32 9.52 -18.70 9.14
CA MET A 32 8.72 -19.72 8.43
C MET A 32 7.48 -19.14 7.71
N LEU A 33 7.07 -17.93 8.07
CA LEU A 33 5.95 -17.21 7.46
C LEU A 33 6.42 -16.19 6.41
N TYR A 34 7.69 -16.23 6.03
CA TYR A 34 8.32 -15.26 5.12
C TYR A 34 8.22 -13.81 5.61
N SER A 35 8.17 -13.62 6.92
CA SER A 35 8.14 -12.33 7.59
C SER A 35 9.31 -12.23 8.57
N SER A 36 9.45 -11.14 9.29
CA SER A 36 10.34 -11.06 10.43
C SER A 36 9.55 -10.88 11.74
N SER A 37 10.23 -10.90 12.87
CA SER A 37 9.56 -10.74 14.16
C SER A 37 8.82 -9.40 14.24
N ILE A 38 7.73 -9.33 15.02
CA ILE A 38 7.04 -8.07 15.32
C ILE A 38 8.05 -7.04 15.86
N LYS A 39 8.95 -7.49 16.76
CA LYS A 39 9.97 -6.62 17.35
C LYS A 39 10.90 -6.01 16.31
N SER A 40 11.41 -6.80 15.37
CA SER A 40 12.30 -6.33 14.31
C SER A 40 11.60 -5.37 13.37
N ARG A 41 10.38 -5.72 12.93
CA ARG A 41 9.58 -4.86 12.04
C ARG A 41 9.23 -3.51 12.67
N VAL A 42 8.84 -3.51 13.95
CA VAL A 42 8.54 -2.28 14.70
C VAL A 42 9.79 -1.44 14.90
N ALA A 43 10.93 -2.06 15.25
CA ALA A 43 12.21 -1.37 15.42
C ALA A 43 12.64 -0.68 14.11
N ASP A 44 12.53 -1.37 12.97
CA ASP A 44 12.87 -0.84 11.66
C ASP A 44 11.99 0.36 11.27
N LEU A 45 10.67 0.26 11.51
CA LEU A 45 9.76 1.38 11.26
C LEU A 45 10.07 2.58 12.15
N HIS A 46 10.27 2.36 13.44
CA HIS A 46 10.58 3.44 14.37
C HIS A 46 11.92 4.10 14.04
N ALA A 47 12.94 3.32 13.71
CA ALA A 47 14.25 3.86 13.30
C ALA A 47 14.12 4.71 12.03
N ALA A 48 13.37 4.22 11.03
CA ALA A 48 13.16 4.96 9.79
C ALA A 48 12.37 6.27 10.00
N PHE A 49 11.37 6.27 10.88
CA PHE A 49 10.65 7.50 11.22
C PHE A 49 11.51 8.47 12.03
N ALA A 50 12.37 7.99 12.93
CA ALA A 50 13.23 8.84 13.77
C ALA A 50 14.44 9.42 13.01
N ASP A 51 14.86 8.85 11.90
CA ASP A 51 16.03 9.29 11.13
C ASP A 51 15.68 10.45 10.20
N ASP A 52 16.16 11.66 10.53
CA ASP A 52 15.91 12.88 9.75
C ASP A 52 16.50 12.83 8.32
N SER A 53 17.36 11.87 8.01
CA SER A 53 17.90 11.67 6.66
C SER A 53 17.01 10.81 5.75
N VAL A 54 15.93 10.25 6.29
CA VAL A 54 14.94 9.44 5.57
C VAL A 54 13.72 10.27 5.24
N ASP A 55 13.44 10.46 3.96
CA ASP A 55 12.25 11.18 3.46
C ASP A 55 11.08 10.24 3.17
N ALA A 56 11.38 9.00 2.75
CA ALA A 56 10.37 8.03 2.33
C ALA A 56 10.68 6.62 2.82
N ILE A 57 9.63 5.90 3.20
CA ILE A 57 9.67 4.51 3.67
C ILE A 57 8.86 3.67 2.70
N LEU A 58 9.47 2.64 2.12
CA LEU A 58 8.80 1.66 1.26
C LEU A 58 8.74 0.31 1.96
N ALA A 59 7.54 -0.28 2.04
CA ALA A 59 7.43 -1.69 2.41
C ALA A 59 8.23 -2.53 1.41
N THR A 60 8.95 -3.55 1.90
CA THR A 60 9.81 -4.38 1.03
C THR A 60 8.99 -5.12 -0.03
N ILE A 61 7.88 -5.71 0.40
CA ILE A 61 6.94 -6.49 -0.41
C ILE A 61 5.58 -6.52 0.32
N GLY A 62 4.55 -7.08 -0.30
CA GLY A 62 3.31 -7.44 0.38
C GLY A 62 3.53 -8.48 1.49
N GLY A 63 2.46 -8.97 2.06
CA GLY A 63 2.47 -9.94 3.17
C GLY A 63 1.04 -10.26 3.58
N PHE A 64 0.84 -10.61 4.85
CA PHE A 64 -0.49 -10.96 5.38
C PHE A 64 -0.64 -10.68 6.88
N ASN A 65 0.40 -10.22 7.55
CA ASN A 65 0.44 -10.09 9.02
C ASN A 65 0.91 -8.71 9.52
N SER A 66 0.79 -7.67 8.71
CA SER A 66 1.18 -6.30 9.10
C SER A 66 0.27 -5.72 10.20
N ASN A 67 -0.96 -6.21 10.33
CA ASN A 67 -1.88 -5.84 11.41
C ASN A 67 -1.35 -6.20 12.81
N GLU A 68 -0.44 -7.18 12.94
CA GLU A 68 0.19 -7.53 14.21
C GLU A 68 1.04 -6.39 14.79
N LEU A 69 1.51 -5.46 13.96
CA LEU A 69 2.36 -4.35 14.37
C LEU A 69 1.58 -3.26 15.12
N LEU A 70 0.28 -3.12 14.84
CA LEU A 70 -0.52 -1.96 15.23
C LEU A 70 -0.48 -1.62 16.73
N PRO A 71 -0.53 -2.59 17.67
CA PRO A 71 -0.45 -2.32 19.09
C PRO A 71 0.93 -1.83 19.57
N TYR A 72 1.96 -2.02 18.76
CA TYR A 72 3.35 -1.77 19.15
C TYR A 72 3.95 -0.54 18.47
N LEU A 73 3.23 0.08 17.53
CA LEU A 73 3.69 1.30 16.87
C LEU A 73 3.63 2.50 17.82
N ASP A 74 4.72 3.26 17.87
CA ASP A 74 4.77 4.56 18.55
C ASP A 74 4.16 5.64 17.64
N TYR A 75 2.85 5.84 17.77
CA TYR A 75 2.13 6.83 16.98
C TYR A 75 2.53 8.27 17.31
N ASP A 76 3.03 8.55 18.52
CA ASP A 76 3.53 9.87 18.88
C ASP A 76 4.85 10.19 18.18
N LEU A 77 5.75 9.21 18.06
CA LEU A 77 6.96 9.32 17.25
C LEU A 77 6.59 9.56 15.78
N ILE A 78 5.70 8.77 15.22
CA ILE A 78 5.27 8.88 13.82
C ILE A 78 4.62 10.24 13.54
N ALA A 79 3.79 10.73 14.46
CA ALA A 79 3.14 12.04 14.33
C ALA A 79 4.15 13.21 14.32
N LYS A 80 5.23 13.10 15.11
CA LYS A 80 6.28 14.12 15.20
C LYS A 80 7.23 14.12 14.00
N HIS A 81 7.36 13.00 13.30
CA HIS A 81 8.26 12.83 12.17
C HIS A 81 7.50 12.37 10.91
N PRO A 82 6.62 13.22 10.35
CA PRO A 82 5.82 12.82 9.17
C PRO A 82 6.72 12.52 7.98
N LYS A 83 6.53 11.36 7.38
CA LYS A 83 7.28 10.89 6.21
C LYS A 83 6.34 10.24 5.19
N ILE A 84 6.78 10.19 3.94
CA ILE A 84 6.13 9.35 2.93
C ILE A 84 6.27 7.90 3.37
N ILE A 85 5.16 7.19 3.55
CA ILE A 85 5.17 5.75 3.78
C ILE A 85 4.25 5.09 2.77
N CYS A 86 4.76 4.09 2.05
CA CYS A 86 4.09 3.47 0.91
C CYS A 86 4.26 1.96 0.90
N GLY A 87 3.22 1.25 0.47
CA GLY A 87 3.23 -0.20 0.28
C GLY A 87 1.85 -0.74 -0.06
N TYR A 88 1.76 -2.02 -0.46
CA TYR A 88 0.55 -2.79 -0.73
C TYR A 88 0.85 -4.30 -0.75
N PRO A 89 -0.15 -5.18 -0.76
CA PRO A 89 -1.54 -4.94 -0.33
C PRO A 89 -1.69 -5.01 1.19
N ASP A 90 -0.88 -5.82 1.89
CA ASP A 90 -0.95 -6.04 3.34
C ASP A 90 -0.62 -4.78 4.15
N SER A 91 0.20 -3.90 3.61
CA SER A 91 0.49 -2.59 4.21
C SER A 91 -0.76 -1.75 4.49
N THR A 92 -1.89 -2.06 3.87
CA THR A 92 -3.20 -1.44 4.12
C THR A 92 -3.50 -1.32 5.61
N ALA A 93 -3.12 -2.30 6.43
CA ALA A 93 -3.39 -2.29 7.87
C ALA A 93 -2.68 -1.12 8.56
N PHE A 94 -1.35 -1.04 8.48
CA PHE A 94 -0.62 0.02 9.17
C PHE A 94 -0.76 1.39 8.49
N LEU A 95 -0.95 1.46 7.17
CA LEU A 95 -1.17 2.73 6.48
C LEU A 95 -2.44 3.42 6.99
N ASN A 96 -3.56 2.70 7.05
CA ASN A 96 -4.80 3.25 7.60
C ASN A 96 -4.70 3.53 9.11
N ALA A 97 -3.99 2.69 9.88
CA ALA A 97 -3.79 2.91 11.31
C ALA A 97 -2.95 4.16 11.60
N ILE A 98 -1.86 4.39 10.86
CA ILE A 98 -1.05 5.61 10.96
C ILE A 98 -1.91 6.82 10.66
N PHE A 99 -2.64 6.82 9.55
CA PHE A 99 -3.56 7.92 9.23
C PHE A 99 -4.58 8.16 10.35
N ALA A 100 -5.24 7.09 10.83
CA ALA A 100 -6.26 7.18 11.88
C ALA A 100 -5.73 7.75 13.21
N LYS A 101 -4.47 7.45 13.56
CA LYS A 101 -3.87 7.83 14.83
C LYS A 101 -3.13 9.16 14.80
N THR A 102 -2.59 9.54 13.65
CA THR A 102 -1.68 10.69 13.53
C THR A 102 -2.19 11.79 12.60
N GLY A 103 -3.12 11.48 11.70
CA GLY A 103 -3.53 12.35 10.61
C GLY A 103 -2.52 12.46 9.46
N ASN A 104 -1.37 11.80 9.54
CA ASN A 104 -0.36 11.81 8.49
C ASN A 104 -0.88 11.06 7.26
N LEU A 105 -0.65 11.64 6.08
CA LEU A 105 -0.99 10.98 4.81
C LEU A 105 -0.10 9.77 4.59
N THR A 106 -0.71 8.69 4.11
CA THR A 106 -0.04 7.44 3.76
C THR A 106 -0.43 7.03 2.35
N TYR A 107 0.36 6.18 1.71
CA TYR A 107 0.19 5.88 0.30
C TYR A 107 0.03 4.38 0.08
N MET A 108 -1.12 3.96 -0.43
CA MET A 108 -1.27 2.63 -1.02
C MET A 108 -0.69 2.66 -2.43
N GLY A 109 0.43 2.02 -2.62
CA GLY A 109 1.18 2.08 -3.88
C GLY A 109 2.33 1.08 -3.90
N PRO A 110 3.26 1.19 -4.86
CA PRO A 110 4.28 0.18 -5.04
C PRO A 110 5.10 -0.07 -3.78
N SER A 111 5.32 -1.36 -3.48
CA SER A 111 6.37 -1.77 -2.56
C SER A 111 7.75 -1.67 -3.24
N TYR A 112 8.81 -1.74 -2.45
CA TYR A 112 10.18 -1.72 -2.99
C TYR A 112 10.37 -2.78 -4.09
N SER A 113 9.91 -4.00 -3.88
CA SER A 113 10.04 -5.08 -4.86
C SER A 113 9.33 -4.82 -6.18
N SER A 114 8.29 -3.99 -6.21
CA SER A 114 7.57 -3.64 -7.44
C SER A 114 8.44 -2.86 -8.43
N PHE A 115 9.48 -2.18 -7.94
CA PHE A 115 10.44 -1.46 -8.80
C PHE A 115 11.41 -2.37 -9.58
N LYS A 116 11.32 -3.70 -9.41
CA LYS A 116 12.00 -4.69 -10.26
C LYS A 116 11.27 -4.94 -11.60
N MET A 117 10.01 -4.57 -11.68
CA MET A 117 9.19 -4.79 -12.86
C MET A 117 9.82 -4.06 -14.05
N LYS A 118 9.92 -4.74 -15.20
CA LYS A 118 10.51 -4.16 -16.41
C LYS A 118 9.46 -3.52 -17.30
N GLU A 119 8.38 -4.24 -17.56
CA GLU A 119 7.29 -3.80 -18.43
C GLU A 119 6.20 -3.13 -17.59
N GLY A 120 5.72 -1.97 -18.02
CA GLY A 120 4.74 -1.17 -17.29
C GLY A 120 5.32 -0.34 -16.13
N GLN A 121 6.63 -0.40 -15.87
CA GLN A 121 7.30 0.31 -14.78
C GLN A 121 7.17 1.83 -14.91
N ASP A 122 7.22 2.37 -16.12
CA ASP A 122 7.16 3.82 -16.36
C ASP A 122 5.85 4.43 -15.85
N TYR A 123 4.72 3.75 -16.10
CA TYR A 123 3.43 4.19 -15.58
C TYR A 123 3.43 4.21 -14.04
N GLN A 124 3.84 3.11 -13.43
CA GLN A 124 3.90 2.99 -11.97
C GLN A 124 4.80 4.04 -11.34
N SER A 125 6.03 4.19 -11.85
CA SER A 125 6.99 5.18 -11.36
C SER A 125 6.47 6.61 -11.46
N LYS A 126 5.87 6.96 -12.61
CA LYS A 126 5.29 8.30 -12.83
C LYS A 126 4.10 8.57 -11.90
N ALA A 127 3.21 7.60 -11.73
CA ALA A 127 2.07 7.73 -10.83
C ALA A 127 2.53 7.92 -9.38
N TRP A 128 3.48 7.10 -8.93
CA TRP A 128 4.06 7.19 -7.59
C TRP A 128 4.78 8.53 -7.35
N LEU A 129 5.62 8.97 -8.28
CA LEU A 129 6.29 10.28 -8.19
C LEU A 129 5.27 11.43 -8.11
N ASN A 130 4.23 11.41 -8.95
CA ASN A 130 3.20 12.43 -8.89
C ASN A 130 2.51 12.47 -7.52
N ALA A 131 2.15 11.29 -6.98
CA ALA A 131 1.48 11.20 -5.70
C ALA A 131 2.33 11.68 -4.52
N THR A 132 3.63 11.43 -4.56
CA THR A 132 4.53 11.68 -3.43
C THR A 132 5.27 13.01 -3.49
N THR A 133 5.32 13.66 -4.67
CA THR A 133 6.08 14.91 -4.85
C THR A 133 5.24 16.12 -5.23
N LYS A 134 3.96 15.93 -5.59
CA LYS A 134 3.08 17.04 -5.99
C LYS A 134 1.98 17.27 -4.98
N SER A 135 1.63 18.52 -4.75
CA SER A 135 0.50 18.91 -3.90
C SER A 135 -0.87 18.59 -4.50
N ALA A 136 -0.95 18.49 -5.84
CA ALA A 136 -2.14 18.09 -6.57
C ALA A 136 -1.74 17.41 -7.89
N TYR A 137 -2.46 16.37 -8.26
CA TYR A 137 -2.23 15.63 -9.51
C TYR A 137 -3.49 14.87 -9.92
N ASP A 138 -3.58 14.57 -11.20
CA ASP A 138 -4.59 13.67 -11.73
C ASP A 138 -4.00 12.26 -11.87
N LEU A 139 -4.64 11.28 -11.21
CA LEU A 139 -4.32 9.88 -11.41
C LEU A 139 -5.10 9.38 -12.64
N VAL A 140 -4.38 9.22 -13.73
CA VAL A 140 -4.96 8.70 -14.98
C VAL A 140 -4.76 7.18 -15.02
N PRO A 141 -5.79 6.38 -15.36
CA PRO A 141 -5.65 4.95 -15.53
C PRO A 141 -4.56 4.57 -16.52
N SER A 142 -3.90 3.43 -16.33
CA SER A 142 -3.07 2.84 -17.38
C SER A 142 -3.95 2.48 -18.58
N GLN A 143 -3.37 2.47 -19.77
CA GLN A 143 -4.09 2.04 -20.97
C GLN A 143 -4.28 0.51 -21.01
N GLU A 144 -3.38 -0.21 -20.37
CA GLU A 144 -3.33 -1.66 -20.33
C GLU A 144 -2.84 -2.17 -18.99
N TRP A 145 -3.12 -3.41 -18.68
CA TRP A 145 -2.72 -4.09 -17.47
C TRP A 145 -2.42 -5.56 -17.73
N SER A 146 -1.72 -6.21 -16.81
CA SER A 146 -1.41 -7.65 -16.86
C SER A 146 -1.44 -8.24 -15.45
N SER A 147 -2.05 -9.42 -15.30
CA SER A 147 -1.98 -10.25 -14.09
C SER A 147 -0.88 -11.30 -14.14
N ASP A 148 -0.14 -11.39 -15.25
CA ASP A 148 0.95 -12.36 -15.38
C ASP A 148 2.07 -12.08 -14.37
N PRO A 149 2.81 -13.13 -13.93
CA PRO A 149 3.86 -13.03 -12.93
C PRO A 149 4.99 -12.09 -13.37
N TRP A 150 4.91 -10.82 -13.01
CA TRP A 150 5.92 -9.80 -13.33
C TRP A 150 7.31 -10.10 -12.73
N TYR A 151 7.35 -10.95 -11.73
CA TYR A 151 8.57 -11.36 -11.01
C TYR A 151 9.27 -12.57 -11.64
N ASP A 152 8.64 -13.25 -12.60
CA ASP A 152 9.22 -14.40 -13.31
C ASP A 152 9.64 -13.98 -14.74
N PRO A 153 10.94 -13.75 -14.97
CA PRO A 153 11.43 -13.30 -16.28
C PRO A 153 11.34 -14.38 -17.38
N THR A 154 10.98 -15.61 -17.03
CA THR A 154 10.83 -16.72 -17.98
C THR A 154 9.42 -16.79 -18.57
N GLN A 155 8.45 -16.10 -17.97
CA GLN A 155 7.07 -16.05 -18.41
C GLN A 155 6.84 -14.78 -19.23
N PRO A 156 6.25 -14.89 -20.45
CA PRO A 156 5.83 -13.70 -21.18
C PRO A 156 4.67 -13.04 -20.47
N ARG A 157 4.63 -11.70 -20.49
CA ARG A 157 3.49 -10.94 -19.99
C ARG A 157 2.52 -10.60 -21.10
N HIS A 158 1.24 -10.85 -20.88
CA HIS A 158 0.16 -10.51 -21.79
C HIS A 158 -0.59 -9.31 -21.23
N PHE A 159 -0.65 -8.25 -22.00
CA PHE A 159 -1.34 -7.02 -21.62
C PHE A 159 -2.74 -6.98 -22.21
N MET A 160 -3.70 -6.59 -21.39
CA MET A 160 -5.09 -6.40 -21.76
C MET A 160 -5.48 -4.94 -21.62
N PRO A 161 -6.37 -4.41 -22.48
CA PRO A 161 -6.87 -3.05 -22.33
C PRO A 161 -7.53 -2.84 -20.97
N THR A 162 -7.30 -1.65 -20.38
CA THR A 162 -7.98 -1.27 -19.14
C THR A 162 -9.42 -0.86 -19.46
N GLU A 163 -10.38 -1.57 -18.88
CA GLU A 163 -11.80 -1.28 -19.01
C GLU A 163 -12.39 -0.82 -17.67
N TRP A 164 -13.13 0.27 -17.71
CA TRP A 164 -13.84 0.79 -16.55
C TRP A 164 -15.33 0.48 -16.65
N LYS A 165 -15.88 -0.14 -15.62
CA LYS A 165 -17.33 -0.34 -15.46
C LYS A 165 -17.88 0.67 -14.50
N ILE A 166 -18.71 1.57 -15.00
CA ILE A 166 -19.38 2.58 -14.18
C ILE A 166 -20.78 2.03 -13.83
N TYR A 167 -20.99 1.70 -12.55
CA TYR A 167 -22.29 1.25 -12.07
C TYR A 167 -23.22 2.44 -11.77
N ASN A 168 -22.65 3.51 -11.17
CA ASN A 168 -23.37 4.76 -10.92
C ASN A 168 -22.47 5.92 -11.32
N ALA A 169 -22.95 6.79 -12.21
CA ALA A 169 -22.21 7.97 -12.61
C ALA A 169 -22.34 9.07 -11.54
N GLY A 170 -21.27 9.83 -11.33
CA GLY A 170 -21.27 10.94 -10.39
C GLY A 170 -19.87 11.47 -10.11
N LYS A 171 -19.80 12.43 -9.16
CA LYS A 171 -18.56 12.99 -8.64
C LYS A 171 -18.64 13.01 -7.12
N ALA A 172 -17.55 12.72 -6.46
CA ALA A 172 -17.41 12.81 -5.02
C ALA A 172 -16.07 13.45 -4.66
N SER A 173 -16.00 14.04 -3.47
CA SER A 173 -14.75 14.48 -2.86
C SER A 173 -14.74 14.09 -1.40
N GLY A 174 -13.57 13.80 -0.86
CA GLY A 174 -13.41 13.40 0.53
C GLY A 174 -12.04 12.79 0.76
N THR A 175 -11.75 12.44 2.00
CA THR A 175 -10.54 11.71 2.36
C THR A 175 -10.57 10.32 1.77
N ILE A 176 -9.51 9.91 1.06
CA ILE A 176 -9.40 8.53 0.56
C ILE A 176 -9.02 7.62 1.72
N ILE A 177 -9.79 6.56 1.95
CA ILE A 177 -9.49 5.48 2.90
C ILE A 177 -9.70 4.13 2.22
N GLY A 178 -9.12 3.08 2.77
CA GLY A 178 -9.27 1.72 2.25
C GLY A 178 -7.93 1.09 1.86
N GLY A 179 -7.93 0.40 0.74
CA GLY A 179 -6.81 -0.39 0.23
C GLY A 179 -7.24 -1.82 -0.06
N ASN A 180 -6.42 -2.81 0.24
CA ASN A 180 -6.81 -4.21 0.10
C ASN A 180 -7.99 -4.54 1.01
N LEU A 181 -9.08 -5.07 0.43
CA LEU A 181 -10.35 -5.23 1.11
C LEU A 181 -10.28 -6.20 2.31
N SER A 182 -9.58 -7.32 2.16
CA SER A 182 -9.43 -8.31 3.24
C SER A 182 -8.60 -7.73 4.40
N THR A 183 -7.51 -7.07 4.09
CA THR A 183 -6.63 -6.43 5.09
C THR A 183 -7.31 -5.22 5.75
N PHE A 184 -8.02 -4.38 4.99
CA PHE A 184 -8.79 -3.27 5.55
C PHE A 184 -9.88 -3.78 6.52
N GLY A 185 -10.46 -4.92 6.20
CA GLY A 185 -11.43 -5.61 7.05
C GLY A 185 -10.90 -5.96 8.45
N LEU A 186 -9.58 -6.18 8.61
CA LEU A 186 -8.95 -6.49 9.91
C LEU A 186 -8.99 -5.30 10.89
N LEU A 187 -9.19 -4.08 10.39
CA LEU A 187 -9.26 -2.89 11.23
C LEU A 187 -10.63 -2.70 11.89
N ARG A 188 -11.66 -3.43 11.45
CA ARG A 188 -13.04 -3.26 11.94
C ARG A 188 -13.15 -3.52 13.43
N GLY A 189 -13.81 -2.59 14.14
CA GLY A 189 -14.01 -2.68 15.57
C GLY A 189 -12.75 -2.46 16.41
N THR A 190 -11.64 -2.09 15.78
CA THR A 190 -10.38 -1.76 16.45
C THR A 190 -10.22 -0.23 16.58
N PRO A 191 -9.37 0.24 17.51
CA PRO A 191 -9.07 1.66 17.64
C PRO A 191 -8.17 2.19 16.50
N TYR A 192 -7.82 1.36 15.52
CA TYR A 192 -6.94 1.67 14.38
C TYR A 192 -7.73 1.96 13.09
N ALA A 193 -9.04 1.71 13.08
CA ALA A 193 -9.89 2.04 11.94
C ALA A 193 -10.01 3.56 11.76
N PRO A 194 -9.86 4.10 10.54
CA PRO A 194 -10.09 5.52 10.28
C PRO A 194 -11.53 5.92 10.65
N GLN A 195 -11.67 7.04 11.39
CA GLN A 195 -12.95 7.64 11.78
C GLN A 195 -13.07 8.97 11.05
N VAL A 196 -13.63 8.95 9.85
CA VAL A 196 -13.83 10.14 9.00
C VAL A 196 -15.27 10.18 8.53
N GLU A 197 -15.86 11.39 8.47
CA GLU A 197 -17.28 11.57 8.09
C GLU A 197 -17.46 11.57 6.58
N ASP A 198 -16.63 12.33 5.85
CA ASP A 198 -16.65 12.41 4.40
C ASP A 198 -15.42 11.73 3.80
N TYR A 199 -15.64 10.57 3.16
CA TYR A 199 -14.56 9.82 2.58
C TYR A 199 -14.92 9.20 1.23
N VAL A 200 -13.89 8.95 0.43
CA VAL A 200 -13.95 8.11 -0.76
C VAL A 200 -13.33 6.76 -0.40
N LEU A 201 -14.13 5.71 -0.48
CA LEU A 201 -13.65 4.36 -0.21
C LEU A 201 -12.99 3.79 -1.47
N PHE A 202 -11.71 3.53 -1.40
CA PHE A 202 -10.93 2.87 -2.43
C PHE A 202 -10.61 1.45 -1.99
N LEU A 203 -11.07 0.44 -2.73
CA LEU A 203 -10.87 -0.96 -2.39
C LEU A 203 -10.19 -1.70 -3.55
N GLU A 204 -9.21 -2.49 -3.21
CA GLU A 204 -8.55 -3.44 -4.08
C GLU A 204 -8.77 -4.85 -3.51
N GLN A 205 -8.89 -5.83 -4.35
CA GLN A 205 -8.99 -7.24 -3.95
C GLN A 205 -7.96 -8.05 -4.74
N SER A 206 -7.21 -8.87 -4.02
CA SER A 206 -6.28 -9.80 -4.65
C SER A 206 -7.04 -10.85 -5.48
N GLU A 207 -6.52 -11.18 -6.65
CA GLU A 207 -7.07 -12.25 -7.49
C GLU A 207 -7.06 -13.61 -6.76
N GLU A 208 -6.10 -13.81 -5.86
CA GLU A 208 -5.95 -15.04 -5.06
C GLU A 208 -7.09 -15.25 -4.07
N ASP A 209 -7.74 -14.16 -3.59
CA ASP A 209 -8.81 -14.24 -2.58
C ASP A 209 -10.11 -14.82 -3.13
N GLY A 210 -10.28 -14.85 -4.43
CA GLY A 210 -11.44 -15.43 -5.08
C GLY A 210 -12.76 -14.68 -4.86
N TYR A 211 -13.77 -15.10 -5.59
CA TYR A 211 -15.09 -14.46 -5.65
C TYR A 211 -15.87 -14.48 -4.32
N TYR A 212 -15.80 -15.60 -3.60
CA TYR A 212 -16.54 -15.74 -2.33
C TYR A 212 -15.93 -14.89 -1.23
N GLU A 213 -14.61 -14.78 -1.17
CA GLU A 213 -13.90 -13.95 -0.21
C GLU A 213 -14.23 -12.47 -0.44
N PHE A 214 -14.20 -12.02 -1.69
CA PHE A 214 -14.63 -10.67 -2.03
C PHE A 214 -16.04 -10.36 -1.51
N THR A 215 -17.02 -11.22 -1.84
CA THR A 215 -18.42 -11.01 -1.44
C THR A 215 -18.57 -10.95 0.08
N ARG A 216 -17.91 -11.86 0.81
CA ARG A 216 -17.94 -11.89 2.27
C ARG A 216 -17.31 -10.66 2.89
N ASN A 217 -16.11 -10.29 2.44
CA ASN A 217 -15.38 -9.15 2.98
C ASN A 217 -16.10 -7.83 2.69
N PHE A 218 -16.65 -7.70 1.48
CA PHE A 218 -17.44 -6.51 1.10
C PHE A 218 -18.73 -6.40 1.91
N ALA A 219 -19.50 -7.48 2.05
CA ALA A 219 -20.70 -7.51 2.88
C ALA A 219 -20.42 -7.28 4.37
N GLY A 220 -19.22 -7.60 4.82
CA GLY A 220 -18.78 -7.35 6.17
C GLY A 220 -18.38 -5.90 6.46
N LEU A 221 -18.31 -5.00 5.48
CA LEU A 221 -18.11 -3.58 5.74
C LEU A 221 -19.31 -3.06 6.55
N PRO A 222 -19.11 -2.35 7.68
CA PRO A 222 -20.21 -1.97 8.55
C PRO A 222 -21.31 -1.19 7.85
N SER A 223 -22.56 -1.53 8.12
CA SER A 223 -23.73 -0.82 7.59
C SER A 223 -23.85 0.65 8.10
N ALA A 224 -23.18 0.99 9.20
CA ALA A 224 -23.03 2.38 9.61
C ALA A 224 -22.11 3.17 8.66
N GLN A 225 -21.20 2.48 7.99
CA GLN A 225 -20.49 2.98 6.82
C GLN A 225 -21.39 2.99 5.57
N SER A 226 -22.61 2.44 5.64
CA SER A 226 -23.62 2.51 4.58
C SER A 226 -24.14 3.95 4.32
N ARG A 227 -23.85 4.91 5.18
CA ARG A 227 -23.98 6.32 4.80
C ARG A 227 -22.98 6.72 3.71
N ALA A 228 -21.90 5.99 3.57
CA ALA A 228 -20.91 6.15 2.49
C ALA A 228 -21.35 5.52 1.17
N TYR A 229 -22.26 4.56 1.20
CA TYR A 229 -22.97 4.10 0.01
C TYR A 229 -24.11 5.08 -0.39
N ARG A 230 -23.96 6.37 -0.10
CA ARG A 230 -24.72 7.31 -0.89
C ARG A 230 -24.29 7.07 -2.32
N THR A 231 -25.14 6.34 -3.01
CA THR A 231 -25.15 6.24 -4.46
C THR A 231 -24.71 7.59 -4.98
N ILE A 232 -23.58 7.60 -5.66
CA ILE A 232 -23.18 8.74 -6.44
C ILE A 232 -24.26 8.81 -7.52
N SER A 233 -25.32 9.53 -7.22
CA SER A 233 -26.43 9.79 -8.14
C SER A 233 -26.10 10.96 -9.05
#